data_d2aaf98951b752a79eb257633a57234e
#
_entry.id   d2aaf98951b752a79eb257633a57234e
#
_cell.length_a   1.000
_cell.length_b   1.000
_cell.length_c   1.000
_cell.angle_alpha   90.00
_cell.angle_beta   90.00
_cell.angle_gamma   90.00
#
_symmetry.space_group_name_H-M   'P 1'
#
loop_
_entity.id
_entity.type
_entity.pdbx_description
1 polymer ?
#
loop_
_entity_poly.entity_id
_entity_poly.type
_entity_poly.pdbx_seq_one_letter_code
_entity_poly.pdbx_strand_id
1 'polypeptide(L)'
;KLAQKNKIKHAVVIDFEEADKIKNYFTSVLVLSGIPDCKPSDNISVAINDIRDIQRIPPGTSVELKIDTGMHRNGVLVQELDQAINLIDKFSLPLTGVFTHFSNAFEDDGSMEKQKDIFDSIKKKIKRDFSNKRIRFHCASSPGIFRIDNSDYDIARVGIAMYGYVDLPSSLDLPKLKPVLSLWSEKISERLIERGQSVGYGQVFKAKKDMLISTYDIGYGNGFLRLDENKKSKIS
;
A
#
# COMPACT_ATOMS: atom_id res chain seq x y z
N LYS A 1 7.67 8.74 -17.01
CA LYS A 1 8.43 10.00 -17.11
C LYS A 1 8.87 10.54 -15.75
N LEU A 2 7.95 10.81 -14.78
CA LEU A 2 8.33 11.34 -13.46
C LEU A 2 9.24 10.39 -12.68
N ALA A 3 8.92 9.09 -12.64
CA ALA A 3 9.73 8.08 -11.98
C ALA A 3 11.16 8.04 -12.55
N GLN A 4 11.30 8.04 -13.86
CA GLN A 4 12.60 8.06 -14.53
C GLN A 4 13.39 9.34 -14.23
N LYS A 5 12.71 10.52 -14.26
CA LYS A 5 13.33 11.80 -13.90
C LYS A 5 13.90 11.78 -12.47
N ASN A 6 13.21 11.10 -11.57
CA ASN A 6 13.62 10.97 -10.17
C ASN A 6 14.45 9.70 -9.88
N LYS A 7 14.93 9.01 -10.94
CA LYS A 7 15.78 7.81 -10.83
C LYS A 7 15.15 6.66 -10.02
N ILE A 8 13.81 6.58 -10.01
CA ILE A 8 13.09 5.47 -9.37
C ILE A 8 13.23 4.25 -10.27
N LYS A 9 13.83 3.18 -9.75
CA LYS A 9 14.20 1.97 -10.52
C LYS A 9 13.23 0.81 -10.31
N HIS A 10 12.45 0.83 -9.25
CA HIS A 10 11.60 -0.28 -8.83
C HIS A 10 10.14 0.16 -8.79
N ALA A 11 9.25 -0.69 -9.28
CA ALA A 11 7.80 -0.49 -9.20
C ALA A 11 7.13 -1.68 -8.54
N VAL A 12 5.99 -1.43 -7.92
CA VAL A 12 5.11 -2.46 -7.37
C VAL A 12 3.72 -2.20 -7.93
N VAL A 13 3.11 -3.23 -8.48
CA VAL A 13 1.79 -3.18 -9.13
C VAL A 13 0.90 -4.29 -8.60
N ILE A 14 -0.39 -4.21 -8.88
CA ILE A 14 -1.35 -5.20 -8.40
C ILE A 14 -1.32 -6.44 -9.28
N ASP A 15 -1.31 -6.29 -10.60
CA ASP A 15 -1.49 -7.38 -11.55
C ASP A 15 -0.52 -7.33 -12.73
N PHE A 16 -0.60 -8.33 -13.60
CA PHE A 16 0.26 -8.47 -14.78
C PHE A 16 -0.09 -7.47 -15.89
N GLU A 17 -1.34 -7.01 -15.99
CA GLU A 17 -1.73 -6.01 -16.98
C GLU A 17 -1.04 -4.67 -16.68
N GLU A 18 -1.02 -4.27 -15.40
CA GLU A 18 -0.26 -3.10 -14.98
C GLU A 18 1.25 -3.28 -15.20
N ALA A 19 1.78 -4.48 -14.87
CA ALA A 19 3.20 -4.78 -15.05
C ALA A 19 3.62 -4.65 -16.52
N ASP A 20 2.86 -5.20 -17.45
CA ASP A 20 3.13 -5.14 -18.87
C ASP A 20 3.17 -3.71 -19.43
N LYS A 21 2.30 -2.84 -18.92
CA LYS A 21 2.26 -1.42 -19.30
C LYS A 21 3.52 -0.65 -18.88
N ILE A 22 4.19 -1.08 -17.81
CA ILE A 22 5.27 -0.31 -17.20
C ILE A 22 6.64 -0.99 -17.21
N LYS A 23 6.74 -2.29 -17.48
CA LYS A 23 7.99 -3.08 -17.36
C LYS A 23 9.21 -2.46 -18.05
N ASN A 24 9.01 -1.81 -19.18
CA ASN A 24 10.10 -1.17 -19.95
C ASN A 24 10.63 0.13 -19.31
N TYR A 25 9.99 0.63 -18.29
CA TYR A 25 10.37 1.89 -17.60
C TYR A 25 11.10 1.66 -16.28
N PHE A 26 11.13 0.42 -15.78
CA PHE A 26 11.70 0.08 -14.49
C PHE A 26 12.70 -1.07 -14.57
N THR A 27 13.69 -1.04 -13.71
CA THR A 27 14.68 -2.12 -13.59
C THR A 27 14.05 -3.39 -13.01
N SER A 28 13.09 -3.25 -12.11
CA SER A 28 12.28 -4.37 -11.62
C SER A 28 10.83 -3.93 -11.33
N VAL A 29 9.90 -4.86 -11.55
CA VAL A 29 8.48 -4.71 -11.25
C VAL A 29 8.05 -5.89 -10.40
N LEU A 30 7.47 -5.63 -9.22
CA LEU A 30 6.87 -6.66 -8.38
C LEU A 30 5.36 -6.67 -8.60
N VAL A 31 4.82 -7.81 -9.00
CA VAL A 31 3.38 -8.07 -9.10
C VAL A 31 2.88 -8.65 -7.78
N LEU A 32 1.91 -7.99 -7.15
CA LEU A 32 1.42 -8.36 -5.82
C LEU A 32 0.34 -9.45 -5.85
N SER A 33 -0.37 -9.62 -6.97
CA SER A 33 -1.50 -10.54 -7.05
C SER A 33 -1.50 -11.30 -8.38
N GLY A 34 -1.92 -12.55 -8.32
CA GLY A 34 -2.03 -13.43 -9.48
C GLY A 34 -0.85 -14.38 -9.65
N ILE A 35 -1.12 -15.45 -10.37
CA ILE A 35 -0.13 -16.45 -10.81
C ILE A 35 -0.08 -16.36 -12.33
N PRO A 36 1.10 -16.20 -12.93
CA PRO A 36 1.21 -16.08 -14.38
C PRO A 36 1.01 -17.45 -15.05
N ASP A 37 0.40 -17.48 -16.22
CA ASP A 37 0.23 -18.70 -17.03
C ASP A 37 1.57 -19.18 -17.66
N CYS A 38 2.51 -18.28 -17.84
CA CYS A 38 3.86 -18.56 -18.34
C CYS A 38 4.88 -17.66 -17.65
N LYS A 39 6.17 -17.99 -17.78
CA LYS A 39 7.25 -17.17 -17.22
C LYS A 39 7.17 -15.72 -17.76
N PRO A 40 7.01 -14.72 -16.90
CA PRO A 40 6.99 -13.31 -17.32
C PRO A 40 8.40 -12.81 -17.71
N SER A 41 8.50 -11.56 -18.14
CA SER A 41 9.79 -10.90 -18.43
C SER A 41 10.74 -10.95 -17.23
N ASP A 42 12.04 -11.06 -17.45
CA ASP A 42 13.05 -11.28 -16.41
C ASP A 42 13.10 -10.18 -15.33
N ASN A 43 12.61 -8.99 -15.64
CA ASN A 43 12.51 -7.89 -14.68
C ASN A 43 11.20 -7.88 -13.91
N ILE A 44 10.31 -8.86 -14.10
CA ILE A 44 9.07 -9.01 -13.34
C ILE A 44 9.24 -10.11 -12.29
N SER A 45 8.97 -9.78 -11.05
CA SER A 45 8.89 -10.73 -9.92
C SER A 45 7.44 -10.88 -9.47
N VAL A 46 7.09 -12.07 -8.98
CA VAL A 46 5.74 -12.41 -8.50
C VAL A 46 5.76 -12.57 -6.98
N ALA A 47 4.83 -11.94 -6.29
CA ALA A 47 4.67 -12.12 -4.85
C ALA A 47 4.04 -13.49 -4.54
N ILE A 48 4.70 -14.29 -3.73
CA ILE A 48 4.12 -15.51 -3.16
C ILE A 48 3.28 -15.09 -1.96
N ASN A 49 1.96 -15.19 -2.12
CA ASN A 49 0.96 -14.81 -1.10
C ASN A 49 0.44 -16.00 -0.28
N ASP A 50 0.63 -17.22 -0.77
CA ASP A 50 0.22 -18.47 -0.13
C ASP A 50 1.22 -19.56 -0.51
N ILE A 51 1.57 -20.42 0.43
CA ILE A 51 2.52 -21.51 0.20
C ILE A 51 2.04 -22.48 -0.90
N ARG A 52 0.72 -22.63 -1.05
CA ARG A 52 0.08 -23.50 -2.05
C ARG A 52 0.27 -23.00 -3.48
N ASP A 53 0.52 -21.72 -3.66
CA ASP A 53 0.70 -21.10 -4.98
C ASP A 53 2.08 -21.42 -5.59
N ILE A 54 3.08 -21.74 -4.77
CA ILE A 54 4.47 -21.95 -5.20
C ILE A 54 4.55 -22.99 -6.32
N GLN A 55 3.83 -24.10 -6.20
CA GLN A 55 3.84 -25.18 -7.19
C GLN A 55 3.13 -24.85 -8.52
N ARG A 56 2.36 -23.75 -8.54
CA ARG A 56 1.63 -23.28 -9.71
C ARG A 56 2.39 -22.23 -10.50
N ILE A 57 3.43 -21.64 -9.92
CA ILE A 57 4.26 -20.62 -10.58
C ILE A 57 5.18 -21.32 -11.60
N PRO A 58 5.22 -20.86 -12.86
CA PRO A 58 6.09 -21.44 -13.89
C PRO A 58 7.56 -21.42 -13.48
N PRO A 59 8.32 -22.49 -13.71
CA PRO A 59 9.74 -22.56 -13.37
C PRO A 59 10.56 -21.40 -13.97
N GLY A 60 11.58 -20.94 -13.23
CA GLY A 60 12.41 -19.81 -13.64
C GLY A 60 11.77 -18.44 -13.48
N THR A 61 10.54 -18.35 -12.99
CA THR A 61 9.90 -17.07 -12.63
C THR A 61 10.54 -16.51 -11.37
N SER A 62 11.01 -15.26 -11.43
CA SER A 62 11.51 -14.54 -10.25
C SER A 62 10.39 -14.34 -9.24
N VAL A 63 10.64 -14.65 -7.98
CA VAL A 63 9.63 -14.53 -6.91
C VAL A 63 10.12 -13.69 -5.75
N GLU A 64 9.19 -13.05 -5.07
CA GLU A 64 9.39 -12.45 -3.76
C GLU A 64 8.44 -13.07 -2.74
N LEU A 65 9.02 -13.60 -1.67
CA LEU A 65 8.28 -14.28 -0.62
C LEU A 65 7.66 -13.26 0.33
N LYS A 66 6.34 -13.20 0.35
CA LYS A 66 5.62 -12.41 1.35
C LYS A 66 5.42 -13.21 2.62
N ILE A 67 5.83 -12.62 3.75
CA ILE A 67 5.63 -13.23 5.07
C ILE A 67 4.50 -12.50 5.80
N ASP A 68 3.57 -13.27 6.32
CA ASP A 68 2.57 -12.74 7.26
C ASP A 68 3.16 -12.65 8.65
N THR A 69 3.47 -11.44 9.06
CA THR A 69 4.02 -11.14 10.41
C THR A 69 2.94 -10.60 11.36
N GLY A 70 1.66 -10.61 10.94
CA GLY A 70 0.56 -10.15 11.79
C GLY A 70 -0.50 -9.28 11.11
N MET A 71 -0.48 -9.17 9.77
CA MET A 71 -1.56 -8.51 9.05
C MET A 71 -2.74 -9.45 8.76
N HIS A 72 -2.50 -10.76 8.67
CA HIS A 72 -3.49 -11.83 8.48
C HIS A 72 -4.40 -11.64 7.25
N ARG A 73 -3.86 -11.03 6.19
CA ARG A 73 -4.56 -10.85 4.93
C ARG A 73 -4.11 -11.86 3.87
N ASN A 74 -2.82 -12.00 3.68
CA ASN A 74 -2.13 -12.94 2.82
C ASN A 74 -0.63 -12.94 3.16
N GLY A 75 0.10 -13.95 2.68
CA GLY A 75 1.50 -14.20 2.99
C GLY A 75 1.67 -15.59 3.57
N VAL A 76 2.85 -16.15 3.40
CA VAL A 76 3.25 -17.39 4.02
C VAL A 76 3.41 -17.18 5.52
N LEU A 77 2.90 -18.10 6.33
CA LEU A 77 3.01 -18.01 7.79
C LEU A 77 4.46 -18.20 8.23
N VAL A 78 4.84 -17.59 9.35
CA VAL A 78 6.21 -17.66 9.88
C VAL A 78 6.66 -19.12 10.09
N GLN A 79 5.78 -19.97 10.58
CA GLN A 79 6.06 -21.41 10.78
C GLN A 79 6.19 -22.21 9.49
N GLU A 80 5.71 -21.69 8.37
CA GLU A 80 5.80 -22.33 7.04
C GLU A 80 7.04 -21.89 6.27
N LEU A 81 7.87 -20.99 6.81
CA LEU A 81 9.00 -20.39 6.11
C LEU A 81 9.95 -21.42 5.50
N ASP A 82 10.37 -22.40 6.28
CA ASP A 82 11.33 -23.42 5.81
C ASP A 82 10.70 -24.30 4.71
N GLN A 83 9.44 -24.64 4.86
CA GLN A 83 8.71 -25.38 3.83
C GLN A 83 8.59 -24.56 2.54
N ALA A 84 8.25 -23.28 2.65
CA ALA A 84 8.16 -22.40 1.49
C ALA A 84 9.50 -22.25 0.75
N ILE A 85 10.60 -22.10 1.47
CA ILE A 85 11.94 -22.02 0.89
C ILE A 85 12.29 -23.33 0.15
N ASN A 86 12.03 -24.49 0.75
CA ASN A 86 12.25 -25.79 0.11
C ASN A 86 11.41 -25.96 -1.17
N LEU A 87 10.15 -25.49 -1.17
CA LEU A 87 9.31 -25.54 -2.35
C LEU A 87 9.82 -24.58 -3.46
N ILE A 88 10.23 -23.36 -3.10
CA ILE A 88 10.82 -22.40 -4.03
C ILE A 88 12.03 -23.01 -4.74
N ASP A 89 12.91 -23.67 -4.01
CA ASP A 89 14.08 -24.34 -4.58
C ASP A 89 13.68 -25.55 -5.44
N LYS A 90 12.78 -26.39 -4.93
CA LYS A 90 12.26 -27.56 -5.64
C LYS A 90 11.65 -27.20 -7.01
N PHE A 91 10.91 -26.11 -7.09
CA PHE A 91 10.27 -25.64 -8.32
C PHE A 91 11.15 -24.71 -9.13
N SER A 92 12.44 -24.58 -8.79
CA SER A 92 13.44 -23.77 -9.51
C SER A 92 13.00 -22.31 -9.70
N LEU A 93 12.45 -21.71 -8.63
CA LEU A 93 12.02 -20.32 -8.63
C LEU A 93 13.15 -19.42 -8.06
N PRO A 94 13.71 -18.46 -8.83
CA PRO A 94 14.67 -17.51 -8.30
C PRO A 94 14.05 -16.62 -7.22
N LEU A 95 14.44 -16.83 -5.95
CA LEU A 95 14.03 -15.96 -4.84
C LEU A 95 14.83 -14.65 -4.91
N THR A 96 14.17 -13.56 -5.28
CA THR A 96 14.78 -12.24 -5.48
C THR A 96 14.46 -11.25 -4.36
N GLY A 97 13.47 -11.55 -3.53
CA GLY A 97 13.11 -10.70 -2.40
C GLY A 97 12.28 -11.41 -1.35
N VAL A 98 12.25 -10.82 -0.17
CA VAL A 98 11.39 -11.21 0.96
C VAL A 98 10.80 -9.97 1.57
N PHE A 99 9.50 -9.98 1.85
CA PHE A 99 8.84 -8.81 2.39
C PHE A 99 7.67 -9.12 3.33
N THR A 100 7.31 -8.14 4.11
CA THR A 100 6.08 -8.14 4.89
C THR A 100 5.30 -6.84 4.68
N HIS A 101 4.12 -6.73 5.27
CA HIS A 101 3.32 -5.51 5.30
C HIS A 101 2.74 -5.31 6.69
N PHE A 102 2.95 -4.14 7.27
CA PHE A 102 2.46 -3.81 8.60
C PHE A 102 0.95 -3.58 8.58
N SER A 103 0.27 -4.14 9.57
CA SER A 103 -1.18 -4.01 9.72
C SER A 103 -1.59 -2.59 10.13
N ASN A 104 -0.82 -2.01 11.04
CA ASN A 104 -1.09 -0.67 11.58
C ASN A 104 0.21 0.13 11.73
N ALA A 105 0.59 0.84 10.67
CA ALA A 105 1.70 1.78 10.71
C ALA A 105 1.22 3.23 10.92
N PHE A 106 -0.09 3.45 11.13
CA PHE A 106 -0.70 4.77 11.31
C PHE A 106 -0.70 5.19 12.78
N GLU A 107 -0.77 4.24 13.71
CA GLU A 107 -0.91 4.47 15.14
C GLU A 107 0.30 3.93 15.91
N ASP A 108 0.51 4.45 17.10
CA ASP A 108 1.58 4.03 18.00
C ASP A 108 1.04 3.03 19.04
N ASP A 109 0.61 1.86 18.56
CA ASP A 109 0.05 0.76 19.37
C ASP A 109 1.04 -0.40 19.62
N GLY A 110 2.28 -0.26 19.14
CA GLY A 110 3.34 -1.28 19.24
C GLY A 110 3.16 -2.48 18.31
N SER A 111 2.14 -2.52 17.47
CA SER A 111 1.88 -3.65 16.57
C SER A 111 2.89 -3.69 15.42
N MET A 112 3.25 -2.53 14.90
CA MET A 112 4.25 -2.41 13.82
C MET A 112 5.63 -2.87 14.27
N GLU A 113 6.04 -2.48 15.47
CA GLU A 113 7.33 -2.86 16.08
C GLU A 113 7.41 -4.38 16.26
N LYS A 114 6.36 -5.01 16.78
CA LYS A 114 6.28 -6.48 16.90
C LYS A 114 6.41 -7.18 15.55
N GLN A 115 5.69 -6.71 14.54
CA GLN A 115 5.77 -7.26 13.19
C GLN A 115 7.18 -7.08 12.58
N LYS A 116 7.80 -5.93 12.83
CA LYS A 116 9.17 -5.63 12.40
C LYS A 116 10.17 -6.58 13.06
N ASP A 117 10.09 -6.82 14.36
CA ASP A 117 10.99 -7.73 15.08
C ASP A 117 10.92 -9.17 14.55
N ILE A 118 9.70 -9.64 14.26
CA ILE A 118 9.48 -10.93 13.61
C ILE A 118 10.16 -10.93 12.23
N PHE A 119 9.94 -9.90 11.42
CA PHE A 119 10.51 -9.82 10.09
C PHE A 119 12.04 -9.73 10.10
N ASP A 120 12.61 -9.01 11.05
CA ASP A 120 14.07 -8.91 11.22
C ASP A 120 14.72 -10.24 11.61
N SER A 121 14.03 -11.05 12.40
CA SER A 121 14.48 -12.41 12.73
C SER A 121 14.51 -13.29 11.48
N ILE A 122 13.48 -13.20 10.64
CA ILE A 122 13.41 -13.90 9.36
C ILE A 122 14.50 -13.42 8.40
N LYS A 123 14.71 -12.10 8.31
CA LYS A 123 15.79 -11.50 7.50
C LYS A 123 17.16 -12.03 7.90
N LYS A 124 17.44 -12.09 9.20
CA LYS A 124 18.70 -12.65 9.74
C LYS A 124 18.88 -14.12 9.34
N LYS A 125 17.82 -14.93 9.48
CA LYS A 125 17.82 -16.34 9.09
C LYS A 125 18.12 -16.51 7.59
N ILE A 126 17.37 -15.81 6.73
CA ILE A 126 17.53 -15.92 5.28
C ILE A 126 18.91 -15.40 4.82
N LYS A 127 19.43 -14.30 5.38
CA LYS A 127 20.78 -13.80 5.06
C LYS A 127 21.87 -14.81 5.43
N ARG A 128 21.71 -15.55 6.51
CA ARG A 128 22.64 -16.62 6.91
C ARG A 128 22.56 -17.81 5.96
N ASP A 129 21.34 -18.27 5.66
CA ASP A 129 21.10 -19.51 4.92
C ASP A 129 21.36 -19.32 3.40
N PHE A 130 21.26 -18.08 2.89
CA PHE A 130 21.48 -17.70 1.50
C PHE A 130 22.55 -16.62 1.32
N SER A 131 23.66 -16.72 2.04
CA SER A 131 24.74 -15.72 2.05
C SER A 131 25.29 -15.37 0.66
N ASN A 132 25.22 -16.28 -0.29
CA ASN A 132 25.72 -16.11 -1.67
C ASN A 132 24.65 -15.58 -2.65
N LYS A 133 23.41 -15.37 -2.21
CA LYS A 133 22.31 -14.87 -3.07
C LYS A 133 21.98 -13.41 -2.72
N ARG A 134 21.77 -12.60 -3.75
CA ARG A 134 21.30 -11.22 -3.55
C ARG A 134 19.79 -11.22 -3.42
N ILE A 135 19.29 -11.32 -2.19
CA ILE A 135 17.87 -11.24 -1.84
C ILE A 135 17.60 -9.88 -1.23
N ARG A 136 16.62 -9.13 -1.74
CA ARG A 136 16.21 -7.84 -1.21
C ARG A 136 15.17 -8.00 -0.10
N PHE A 137 15.24 -7.15 0.91
CA PHE A 137 14.30 -7.14 2.04
C PHE A 137 13.56 -5.82 2.11
N HIS A 138 12.24 -5.86 2.28
CA HIS A 138 11.43 -4.66 2.41
C HIS A 138 10.17 -4.87 3.24
N CYS A 139 9.82 -3.87 4.08
CA CYS A 139 8.64 -3.93 4.93
C CYS A 139 7.85 -2.60 4.92
N ALA A 140 8.52 -1.45 4.76
CA ALA A 140 7.89 -0.15 4.89
C ALA A 140 6.90 0.15 3.75
N SER A 141 5.68 0.53 4.11
CA SER A 141 4.69 1.24 3.30
C SER A 141 4.81 2.75 3.53
N SER A 142 3.94 3.56 2.93
CA SER A 142 3.97 5.02 3.07
C SER A 142 4.08 5.50 4.52
N PRO A 143 3.26 5.06 5.49
CA PRO A 143 3.46 5.45 6.89
C PRO A 143 4.73 4.84 7.50
N GLY A 144 5.05 3.59 7.18
CA GLY A 144 6.21 2.90 7.76
C GLY A 144 7.55 3.58 7.47
N ILE A 145 7.72 4.26 6.33
CA ILE A 145 8.99 4.94 6.00
C ILE A 145 9.36 6.07 6.97
N PHE A 146 8.38 6.62 7.66
CA PHE A 146 8.59 7.70 8.64
C PHE A 146 8.77 7.19 10.08
N ARG A 147 8.58 5.88 10.31
CA ARG A 147 8.57 5.27 11.64
C ARG A 147 9.69 4.29 11.90
N ILE A 148 10.35 3.78 10.87
CA ILE A 148 11.46 2.82 11.03
C ILE A 148 12.75 3.38 10.45
N ASP A 149 13.87 2.89 10.92
CA ASP A 149 15.14 3.07 10.23
C ASP A 149 15.12 2.25 8.93
N ASN A 150 15.08 2.95 7.80
CA ASN A 150 15.04 2.33 6.49
C ASN A 150 16.41 1.88 5.98
N SER A 151 17.51 2.22 6.66
CA SER A 151 18.88 1.87 6.25
C SER A 151 19.13 0.35 6.24
N ASP A 152 18.36 -0.39 7.03
CA ASP A 152 18.42 -1.85 7.13
C ASP A 152 17.68 -2.58 5.99
N TYR A 153 16.97 -1.87 5.11
CA TYR A 153 16.14 -2.46 4.07
C TYR A 153 16.53 -1.93 2.69
N ASP A 154 16.29 -2.76 1.67
CA ASP A 154 16.77 -2.48 0.32
C ASP A 154 15.85 -1.51 -0.44
N ILE A 155 14.54 -1.55 -0.18
CA ILE A 155 13.54 -0.67 -0.80
C ILE A 155 12.37 -0.39 0.15
N ALA A 156 11.64 0.70 -0.12
CA ALA A 156 10.35 1.01 0.48
C ALA A 156 9.24 1.03 -0.58
N ARG A 157 8.03 0.63 -0.20
CA ARG A 157 6.85 0.62 -1.08
C ARG A 157 5.99 1.84 -0.81
N VAL A 158 6.31 2.94 -1.46
CA VAL A 158 5.61 4.20 -1.29
C VAL A 158 4.38 4.24 -2.20
N GLY A 159 3.20 4.39 -1.62
CA GLY A 159 1.93 4.51 -2.32
C GLY A 159 1.28 5.85 -2.04
N ILE A 160 0.43 5.92 -1.02
CA ILE A 160 -0.39 7.10 -0.73
C ILE A 160 0.42 8.38 -0.49
N ALA A 161 1.62 8.28 0.08
CA ALA A 161 2.48 9.44 0.30
C ALA A 161 2.95 10.11 -1.01
N MET A 162 3.01 9.39 -2.14
CA MET A 162 3.29 9.99 -3.46
C MET A 162 2.17 10.92 -3.92
N TYR A 163 0.96 10.75 -3.39
CA TYR A 163 -0.18 11.61 -3.68
C TYR A 163 -0.32 12.76 -2.67
N GLY A 164 0.65 12.90 -1.77
CA GLY A 164 0.69 13.98 -0.80
C GLY A 164 -0.10 13.73 0.48
N TYR A 165 -0.42 12.45 0.77
CA TYR A 165 -1.15 12.05 1.96
C TYR A 165 -0.38 11.02 2.76
N VAL A 166 -0.29 11.24 4.05
CA VAL A 166 0.11 10.23 5.03
C VAL A 166 -0.59 10.58 6.35
N ASP A 167 -1.23 9.61 6.95
CA ASP A 167 -1.83 9.75 8.27
C ASP A 167 -0.89 9.10 9.28
N LEU A 168 -0.43 9.88 10.26
CA LEU A 168 0.56 9.47 11.25
C LEU A 168 0.32 10.21 12.56
N PRO A 169 0.81 9.66 13.69
CA PRO A 169 0.78 10.36 14.97
C PRO A 169 1.42 11.75 14.87
N SER A 170 0.79 12.75 15.47
CA SER A 170 1.24 14.15 15.47
C SER A 170 2.59 14.37 16.16
N SER A 171 3.10 13.36 16.85
CA SER A 171 4.42 13.37 17.51
C SER A 171 5.60 13.26 16.53
N LEU A 172 5.34 12.88 15.26
CA LEU A 172 6.40 12.71 14.26
C LEU A 172 6.60 14.00 13.46
N ASP A 173 7.85 14.41 13.31
CA ASP A 173 8.23 15.50 12.40
C ASP A 173 8.22 14.99 10.96
N LEU A 174 7.17 15.35 10.23
CA LEU A 174 6.96 14.90 8.86
C LEU A 174 7.38 15.96 7.85
N PRO A 175 7.95 15.57 6.72
CA PRO A 175 8.13 16.49 5.62
C PRO A 175 6.77 17.03 5.16
N LYS A 176 6.69 18.29 4.81
CA LYS A 176 5.47 18.91 4.29
C LYS A 176 5.12 18.29 2.93
N LEU A 177 4.22 17.33 2.95
CA LEU A 177 3.65 16.75 1.73
C LEU A 177 2.67 17.72 1.09
N LYS A 178 2.56 17.65 -0.25
CA LYS A 178 1.61 18.47 -1.03
C LYS A 178 0.64 17.54 -1.74
N PRO A 179 -0.68 17.64 -1.49
CA PRO A 179 -1.67 16.91 -2.26
C PRO A 179 -1.52 17.14 -3.76
N VAL A 180 -1.58 16.08 -4.56
CA VAL A 180 -1.48 16.16 -6.03
C VAL A 180 -2.85 16.12 -6.71
N LEU A 181 -3.91 15.79 -5.95
CA LEU A 181 -5.28 15.78 -6.43
C LEU A 181 -5.99 17.08 -6.02
N SER A 182 -6.66 17.70 -6.95
CA SER A 182 -7.58 18.81 -6.72
C SER A 182 -8.94 18.46 -7.29
N LEU A 183 -9.99 18.76 -6.54
CA LEU A 183 -11.36 18.58 -6.95
C LEU A 183 -12.00 19.96 -7.13
N TRP A 184 -12.65 20.15 -8.27
CA TRP A 184 -13.32 21.39 -8.62
C TRP A 184 -14.80 21.12 -8.85
N SER A 185 -15.64 22.03 -8.41
CA SER A 185 -17.09 21.96 -8.57
C SER A 185 -17.68 23.37 -8.67
N GLU A 186 -18.74 23.52 -9.45
CA GLU A 186 -19.44 24.79 -9.60
C GLU A 186 -20.58 24.94 -8.58
N LYS A 187 -20.74 26.15 -8.05
CA LYS A 187 -21.86 26.48 -7.19
C LYS A 187 -23.11 26.69 -8.05
N ILE A 188 -24.11 25.83 -7.88
CA ILE A 188 -25.38 25.89 -8.65
C ILE A 188 -26.48 26.70 -7.96
N SER A 189 -26.43 26.82 -6.64
CA SER A 189 -27.40 27.66 -5.91
C SER A 189 -26.88 28.11 -4.56
N GLU A 190 -27.45 29.20 -4.07
CA GLU A 190 -27.19 29.72 -2.74
C GLU A 190 -28.45 30.26 -2.12
N ARG A 191 -28.65 30.04 -0.83
CA ARG A 191 -29.82 30.54 -0.11
C ARG A 191 -29.52 30.78 1.36
N LEU A 192 -30.11 31.82 1.90
CA LEU A 192 -30.14 32.05 3.35
C LEU A 192 -31.18 31.14 3.98
N ILE A 193 -30.82 30.46 5.05
CA ILE A 193 -31.76 29.73 5.91
C ILE A 193 -31.68 30.29 7.35
N GLU A 194 -32.82 30.28 8.01
CA GLU A 194 -32.98 30.80 9.36
C GLU A 194 -32.65 29.72 10.40
N ARG A 195 -32.34 30.16 11.61
CA ARG A 195 -32.15 29.27 12.76
C ARG A 195 -33.37 28.34 12.91
N GLY A 196 -33.09 27.04 13.03
CA GLY A 196 -34.09 26.00 13.19
C GLY A 196 -34.59 25.36 11.92
N GLN A 197 -34.31 25.94 10.74
CA GLN A 197 -34.61 25.31 9.47
C GLN A 197 -33.64 24.15 9.17
N SER A 198 -34.13 23.16 8.45
CA SER A 198 -33.38 21.95 8.10
C SER A 198 -33.02 21.91 6.63
N VAL A 199 -31.93 21.19 6.28
CA VAL A 199 -31.44 21.04 4.92
C VAL A 199 -31.41 19.57 4.51
N GLY A 200 -31.89 19.28 3.32
CA GLY A 200 -31.77 17.97 2.67
C GLY A 200 -32.75 16.92 3.17
N TYR A 201 -32.55 15.71 2.64
CA TYR A 201 -33.38 14.55 2.96
C TYR A 201 -33.21 14.13 4.42
N GLY A 202 -34.30 13.75 5.07
CA GLY A 202 -34.30 13.30 6.47
C GLY A 202 -34.08 14.41 7.47
N GLN A 203 -33.90 15.66 7.02
CA GLN A 203 -33.72 16.84 7.90
C GLN A 203 -32.59 16.68 8.93
N VAL A 204 -31.56 15.92 8.56
CA VAL A 204 -30.43 15.56 9.43
C VAL A 204 -29.64 16.79 9.90
N PHE A 205 -29.47 17.77 9.00
CA PHE A 205 -28.83 19.04 9.38
C PHE A 205 -29.90 20.07 9.74
N LYS A 206 -29.78 20.64 10.95
CA LYS A 206 -30.63 21.74 11.44
C LYS A 206 -29.76 22.95 11.76
N ALA A 207 -30.11 24.10 11.20
CA ALA A 207 -29.38 25.34 11.38
C ALA A 207 -29.43 25.82 12.83
N LYS A 208 -28.29 26.01 13.46
CA LYS A 208 -28.17 26.53 14.84
C LYS A 208 -28.22 28.05 14.91
N LYS A 209 -28.04 28.73 13.78
CA LYS A 209 -28.14 30.17 13.57
C LYS A 209 -28.52 30.43 12.11
N ASP A 210 -28.88 31.64 11.78
CA ASP A 210 -29.06 32.05 10.38
C ASP A 210 -27.76 31.82 9.63
N MET A 211 -27.83 31.19 8.47
CA MET A 211 -26.64 30.81 7.70
C MET A 211 -26.93 30.69 6.21
N LEU A 212 -25.87 30.92 5.43
CA LEU A 212 -25.89 30.75 4.00
C LEU A 212 -25.59 29.30 3.65
N ILE A 213 -26.42 28.68 2.81
CA ILE A 213 -26.23 27.33 2.27
C ILE A 213 -25.95 27.43 0.78
N SER A 214 -24.84 26.82 0.36
CA SER A 214 -24.47 26.71 -1.05
C SER A 214 -24.59 25.26 -1.51
N THR A 215 -25.16 25.05 -2.69
CA THR A 215 -25.24 23.74 -3.36
C THR A 215 -24.27 23.73 -4.53
N TYR A 216 -23.55 22.64 -4.65
CA TYR A 216 -22.57 22.42 -5.73
C TYR A 216 -23.01 21.26 -6.62
N ASP A 217 -22.53 21.22 -7.87
CA ASP A 217 -22.89 20.22 -8.89
C ASP A 217 -22.19 18.87 -8.69
N ILE A 218 -21.74 18.59 -7.50
CA ILE A 218 -21.05 17.35 -7.14
C ILE A 218 -21.72 16.69 -5.93
N GLY A 219 -21.85 15.38 -5.97
CA GLY A 219 -22.50 14.64 -4.89
C GLY A 219 -22.29 13.12 -4.98
N TYR A 220 -23.16 12.37 -4.32
CA TYR A 220 -23.05 10.91 -4.27
C TYR A 220 -23.16 10.23 -5.65
N GLY A 221 -23.85 10.83 -6.60
CA GLY A 221 -23.88 10.38 -8.00
C GLY A 221 -22.53 10.46 -8.71
N ASN A 222 -21.58 11.25 -8.17
CA ASN A 222 -20.21 11.39 -8.67
C ASN A 222 -19.20 10.61 -7.81
N GLY A 223 -19.65 9.70 -6.94
CA GLY A 223 -18.80 8.88 -6.10
C GLY A 223 -18.50 9.45 -4.71
N PHE A 224 -19.09 10.58 -4.31
CA PHE A 224 -19.02 11.06 -2.93
C PHE A 224 -19.81 10.15 -2.00
N LEU A 225 -19.21 9.76 -0.89
CA LEU A 225 -19.90 9.00 0.13
C LEU A 225 -20.99 9.87 0.77
N ARG A 226 -22.20 9.35 0.85
CA ARG A 226 -23.25 9.94 1.66
C ARG A 226 -22.90 9.70 3.13
N LEU A 227 -22.46 10.75 3.83
CA LEU A 227 -22.11 10.68 5.23
C LEU A 227 -23.37 10.67 6.10
N ASP A 228 -23.38 9.86 7.14
CA ASP A 228 -24.40 9.91 8.19
C ASP A 228 -24.09 11.04 9.21
N GLU A 229 -25.01 11.26 10.14
CA GLU A 229 -24.93 12.35 11.14
C GLU A 229 -23.66 12.35 11.99
N ASN A 230 -22.97 11.21 12.07
CA ASN A 230 -21.81 11.01 12.95
C ASN A 230 -20.47 11.22 12.22
N LYS A 231 -20.50 11.35 10.90
CA LYS A 231 -19.28 11.51 10.08
C LYS A 231 -19.21 12.90 9.46
N LYS A 232 -18.39 13.75 10.05
CA LYS A 232 -18.05 15.06 9.47
C LYS A 232 -16.92 14.89 8.47
N SER A 233 -17.18 15.13 7.16
CA SER A 233 -16.09 15.41 6.25
C SER A 233 -15.69 16.88 6.39
N LYS A 234 -14.42 17.15 6.56
CA LYS A 234 -13.89 18.51 6.39
C LYS A 234 -13.41 18.60 4.95
N ILE A 235 -14.08 19.43 4.17
CA ILE A 235 -13.55 19.94 2.90
C ILE A 235 -12.92 21.29 3.27
N SER A 236 -11.61 21.38 3.15
CA SER A 236 -10.87 22.62 3.35
C SER A 236 -10.59 23.28 2.01
#